data_4946023a2c4bc59de76df5a2e6487398
#
_entry.id   4946023a2c4bc59de76df5a2e6487398
#
_cell.length_a   1.000
_cell.length_b   1.000
_cell.length_c   1.000
_cell.angle_alpha   90.00
_cell.angle_beta   90.00
_cell.angle_gamma   90.00
#
_symmetry.space_group_name_H-M   'P 1'
#
loop_
_entity.id
_entity.type
_entity.pdbx_description
1 polymer ?
#
loop_
_entity_poly.entity_id
_entity_poly.type
_entity_poly.pdbx_seq_one_letter_code
_entity_poly.pdbx_strand_id
1 'polypeptide(L)'
;MRRVLPLLVGSIVLCSCAAATPPVAVTIPVIECPAPPRPELPGLDPGSPLDSPMNIEAIMLRDDILRGYIRGLESCVECYRAQTEAGHD
;
A
#
# COMPACT_ATOMS: atom_id res chain seq x y z
N MET A 1 32.87 33.53 35.54
CA MET A 1 32.19 32.36 36.09
C MET A 1 30.66 32.46 36.07
N ARG A 2 30.09 33.62 36.21
CA ARG A 2 28.64 33.78 36.18
C ARG A 2 28.00 33.55 34.81
N ARG A 3 28.76 33.60 33.72
CA ARG A 3 28.25 33.43 32.35
C ARG A 3 28.21 31.97 31.89
N VAL A 4 28.83 31.08 32.63
CA VAL A 4 28.90 29.65 32.27
C VAL A 4 27.69 28.88 32.84
N LEU A 5 27.17 29.32 34.00
CA LEU A 5 26.03 28.68 34.66
C LEU A 5 24.76 28.64 33.80
N PRO A 6 24.32 29.75 33.14
CA PRO A 6 23.12 29.70 32.32
C PRO A 6 23.24 28.82 31.10
N LEU A 7 24.43 28.65 30.56
CA LEU A 7 24.68 27.76 29.44
C LEU A 7 24.53 26.28 29.80
N LEU A 8 25.00 25.92 31.01
CA LEU A 8 24.85 24.54 31.53
C LEU A 8 23.40 24.18 31.79
N VAL A 9 22.62 25.09 32.34
CA VAL A 9 21.18 24.88 32.59
C VAL A 9 20.41 24.72 31.28
N GLY A 10 20.76 25.50 30.25
CA GLY A 10 20.15 25.39 28.93
C GLY A 10 20.39 24.04 28.28
N SER A 11 21.58 23.48 28.45
CA SER A 11 21.92 22.17 27.89
C SER A 11 21.12 21.03 28.55
N ILE A 12 20.88 21.12 29.84
CA ILE A 12 20.11 20.11 30.57
C ILE A 12 18.64 20.10 30.11
N VAL A 13 18.07 21.27 29.87
CA VAL A 13 16.67 21.38 29.40
C VAL A 13 16.50 20.77 28.01
N LEU A 14 17.46 20.96 27.13
CA LEU A 14 17.41 20.38 25.79
C LEU A 14 17.48 18.83 25.81
N CYS A 15 18.24 18.27 26.74
CA CYS A 15 18.33 16.81 26.87
C CYS A 15 17.03 16.18 27.38
N SER A 16 16.21 16.88 28.16
CA SER A 16 14.97 16.33 28.68
C SER A 16 13.90 16.14 27.59
N CYS A 17 13.99 16.89 26.48
CA CYS A 17 13.09 16.69 25.35
C CYS A 17 13.33 15.41 24.57
N ALA A 18 14.54 14.84 24.68
CA ALA A 18 14.91 13.59 24.01
C ALA A 18 14.37 12.34 24.73
N ALA A 19 13.87 12.48 25.94
CA ALA A 19 13.36 11.41 26.77
C ALA A 19 11.84 11.23 26.62
N ALA A 20 11.27 11.61 25.48
CA ALA A 20 9.84 11.42 25.23
C ALA A 20 9.51 9.93 25.21
N THR A 21 8.45 9.55 25.92
CA THR A 21 7.97 8.17 25.91
C THR A 21 7.55 7.77 24.50
N PRO A 22 7.98 6.60 24.03
CA PRO A 22 7.56 6.14 22.71
C PRO A 22 6.04 6.00 22.68
N PRO A 23 5.40 6.32 21.55
CA PRO A 23 3.96 6.17 21.43
C PRO A 23 3.57 4.72 21.63
N VAL A 24 2.50 4.51 22.38
CA VAL A 24 1.96 3.17 22.60
C VAL A 24 1.45 2.66 21.25
N ALA A 25 2.01 1.57 20.77
CA ALA A 25 1.56 0.94 19.55
C ALA A 25 0.17 0.35 19.78
N VAL A 26 -0.84 0.97 19.22
CA VAL A 26 -2.19 0.42 19.22
C VAL A 26 -2.25 -0.59 18.09
N THR A 27 -2.26 -1.86 18.45
CA THR A 27 -2.41 -2.94 17.47
C THR A 27 -3.89 -3.12 17.17
N ILE A 28 -4.33 -2.60 16.04
CA ILE A 28 -5.69 -2.85 15.55
C ILE A 28 -5.64 -4.15 14.77
N PRO A 29 -6.45 -5.17 15.13
CA PRO A 29 -6.48 -6.39 14.34
C PRO A 29 -7.04 -6.09 12.95
N VAL A 30 -6.24 -6.37 11.94
CA VAL A 30 -6.63 -6.18 10.54
C VAL A 30 -7.12 -7.53 10.01
N ILE A 31 -8.35 -7.56 9.53
CA ILE A 31 -8.91 -8.73 8.86
C ILE A 31 -8.36 -8.73 7.43
N GLU A 32 -7.81 -9.86 7.03
CA GLU A 32 -7.28 -10.01 5.69
C GLU A 32 -8.41 -9.97 4.66
N CYS A 33 -8.30 -9.06 3.70
CA CYS A 33 -9.25 -8.94 2.61
C CYS A 33 -8.87 -9.87 1.46
N PRO A 34 -9.84 -10.56 0.84
CA PRO A 34 -9.53 -11.45 -0.26
C PRO A 34 -8.96 -10.67 -1.45
N ALA A 35 -7.76 -11.05 -1.88
CA ALA A 35 -7.15 -10.51 -3.08
C ALA A 35 -7.38 -11.49 -4.24
N PRO A 36 -7.64 -11.00 -5.46
CA PRO A 36 -7.78 -11.89 -6.60
C PRO A 36 -6.44 -12.55 -6.93
N PRO A 37 -6.45 -13.81 -7.37
CA PRO A 37 -5.22 -14.47 -7.78
C PRO A 37 -4.65 -13.79 -9.03
N ARG A 38 -3.33 -13.83 -9.16
CA ARG A 38 -2.66 -13.28 -10.34
C ARG A 38 -3.17 -14.02 -11.58
N PRO A 39 -3.69 -13.30 -12.60
CA PRO A 39 -4.27 -13.95 -13.76
C PRO A 39 -3.20 -14.50 -14.69
N GLU A 40 -3.53 -15.61 -15.33
CA GLU A 40 -2.77 -16.11 -16.46
C GLU A 40 -3.30 -15.44 -17.73
N LEU A 41 -2.40 -14.79 -18.47
CA LEU A 41 -2.78 -14.11 -19.69
C LEU A 41 -2.49 -14.98 -20.90
N PRO A 42 -3.41 -15.06 -21.88
CA PRO A 42 -3.15 -15.81 -23.11
C PRO A 42 -1.98 -15.19 -23.87
N GLY A 43 -1.11 -16.03 -24.39
CA GLY A 43 0.02 -15.61 -25.19
C GLY A 43 -0.40 -15.15 -26.56
N LEU A 44 0.40 -14.24 -27.14
CA LEU A 44 0.27 -13.86 -28.55
C LEU A 44 1.15 -14.78 -29.38
N ASP A 45 0.73 -15.05 -30.62
CA ASP A 45 1.53 -15.82 -31.55
C ASP A 45 2.59 -14.91 -32.19
N PRO A 46 3.90 -15.12 -31.88
CA PRO A 46 4.96 -14.28 -32.43
C PRO A 46 5.19 -14.53 -33.92
N GLY A 47 4.69 -15.63 -34.45
CA GLY A 47 4.82 -15.97 -35.88
C GLY A 47 3.76 -15.31 -36.74
N SER A 48 2.74 -14.68 -36.15
CA SER A 48 1.67 -14.01 -36.87
C SER A 48 1.71 -12.51 -36.65
N PRO A 49 1.19 -11.70 -37.61
CA PRO A 49 1.08 -10.25 -37.41
C PRO A 49 0.22 -9.93 -36.18
N LEU A 50 0.51 -8.80 -35.54
CA LEU A 50 -0.22 -8.37 -34.36
C LEU A 50 -1.70 -8.17 -34.64
N ASP A 51 -2.04 -7.74 -35.84
CA ASP A 51 -3.41 -7.49 -36.31
C ASP A 51 -4.09 -8.75 -36.89
N SER A 52 -3.46 -9.93 -36.79
CA SER A 52 -4.10 -11.19 -37.18
C SER A 52 -5.32 -11.46 -36.30
N PRO A 53 -6.38 -12.10 -36.85
CA PRO A 53 -7.58 -12.39 -36.06
C PRO A 53 -7.29 -13.13 -34.75
N MET A 54 -6.37 -14.07 -34.75
CA MET A 54 -5.96 -14.84 -33.57
C MET A 54 -5.34 -13.95 -32.53
N ASN A 55 -4.44 -13.04 -32.92
CA ASN A 55 -3.78 -12.13 -31.97
C ASN A 55 -4.73 -11.06 -31.46
N ILE A 56 -5.63 -10.55 -32.32
CA ILE A 56 -6.65 -9.59 -31.88
C ILE A 56 -7.56 -10.22 -30.83
N GLU A 57 -8.01 -11.45 -31.05
CA GLU A 57 -8.86 -12.18 -30.09
C GLU A 57 -8.12 -12.38 -28.77
N ALA A 58 -6.84 -12.75 -28.81
CA ALA A 58 -6.02 -12.91 -27.62
C ALA A 58 -5.85 -11.57 -26.86
N ILE A 59 -5.65 -10.47 -27.57
CA ILE A 59 -5.51 -9.13 -26.98
C ILE A 59 -6.82 -8.72 -26.27
N MET A 60 -7.96 -8.96 -26.91
CA MET A 60 -9.27 -8.64 -26.32
C MET A 60 -9.52 -9.47 -25.05
N LEU A 61 -9.16 -10.75 -25.09
CA LEU A 61 -9.29 -11.63 -23.93
C LEU A 61 -8.36 -11.20 -22.79
N ARG A 62 -7.12 -10.81 -23.11
CA ARG A 62 -6.16 -10.28 -22.12
C ARG A 62 -6.73 -9.02 -21.45
N ASP A 63 -7.33 -8.12 -22.25
CA ASP A 63 -7.93 -6.89 -21.74
C ASP A 63 -9.07 -7.21 -20.75
N ASP A 64 -9.96 -8.12 -21.10
CA ASP A 64 -11.06 -8.54 -20.23
C ASP A 64 -10.56 -9.16 -18.92
N ILE A 65 -9.55 -10.02 -18.99
CA ILE A 65 -8.96 -10.66 -17.82
C ILE A 65 -8.33 -9.61 -16.90
N LEU A 66 -7.57 -8.67 -17.47
CA LEU A 66 -6.91 -7.61 -16.70
C LEU A 66 -7.93 -6.68 -16.05
N ARG A 67 -9.02 -6.33 -16.74
CA ARG A 67 -10.10 -5.51 -16.18
C ARG A 67 -10.77 -6.21 -14.99
N GLY A 68 -10.99 -7.51 -15.10
CA GLY A 68 -11.52 -8.31 -13.99
C GLY A 68 -10.58 -8.33 -12.79
N TYR A 69 -9.29 -8.47 -13.06
CA TYR A 69 -8.27 -8.45 -12.01
C TYR A 69 -8.20 -7.08 -11.31
N ILE A 70 -8.24 -6.00 -12.07
CA ILE A 70 -8.25 -4.63 -11.54
C ILE A 70 -9.46 -4.42 -10.63
N ARG A 71 -10.66 -4.85 -11.05
CA ARG A 71 -11.86 -4.77 -10.21
C ARG A 71 -11.73 -5.54 -8.91
N GLY A 72 -11.10 -6.71 -8.97
CA GLY A 72 -10.82 -7.51 -7.78
C GLY A 72 -9.87 -6.81 -6.82
N LEU A 73 -8.82 -6.16 -7.36
CA LEU A 73 -7.89 -5.37 -6.56
C LEU A 73 -8.56 -4.14 -5.96
N GLU A 74 -9.41 -3.46 -6.71
CA GLU A 74 -10.17 -2.32 -6.20
C GLU A 74 -11.08 -2.73 -5.04
N SER A 75 -11.75 -3.88 -5.14
CA SER A 75 -12.55 -4.43 -4.04
C SER A 75 -11.70 -4.73 -2.82
N CYS A 76 -10.50 -5.26 -3.01
CA CYS A 76 -9.56 -5.55 -1.94
C CYS A 76 -9.12 -4.26 -1.23
N VAL A 77 -8.78 -3.23 -2.00
CA VAL A 77 -8.40 -1.91 -1.46
C VAL A 77 -9.56 -1.30 -0.68
N GLU A 78 -10.77 -1.37 -1.22
CA GLU A 78 -11.97 -0.84 -0.57
C GLU A 78 -12.26 -1.57 0.75
N CYS A 79 -12.04 -2.88 0.78
CA CYS A 79 -12.16 -3.69 2.00
C CYS A 79 -11.21 -3.20 3.10
N TYR A 80 -9.94 -2.96 2.76
CA TYR A 80 -8.95 -2.44 3.71
C TYR A 80 -9.25 -1.00 4.13
N ARG A 81 -9.72 -0.18 3.20
CA ARG A 81 -10.12 1.20 3.49
C ARG A 81 -11.26 1.26 4.48
N ALA A 82 -12.27 0.41 4.30
CA ALA A 82 -13.41 0.32 5.21
C ALA A 82 -12.99 -0.04 6.64
N GLN A 83 -12.00 -0.92 6.79
CA GLN A 83 -11.46 -1.27 8.10
C GLN A 83 -10.75 -0.07 8.76
N THR A 84 -10.02 0.70 7.99
CA THR A 84 -9.31 1.88 8.47
C THR A 84 -10.31 2.96 8.93
N GLU A 85 -11.37 3.19 8.19
CA GLU A 85 -12.42 4.15 8.55
C GLU A 85 -13.17 3.72 9.81
N ALA A 86 -13.47 2.42 9.94
CA ALA A 86 -14.12 1.87 11.13
C ALA A 86 -13.23 2.01 12.37
N GLY A 87 -11.91 1.97 12.21
CA GLY A 87 -10.95 2.12 13.30
C GLY A 87 -10.80 3.54 13.82
N HIS A 88 -11.35 4.54 13.14
CA HIS A 88 -11.26 5.94 13.53
C HIS A 88 -12.43 6.42 14.40
N ASP A 89 -13.45 5.63 14.56
CA ASP A 89 -14.57 5.91 15.46
C ASP A 89 -14.27 5.40 16.92
#